data_5c13136ddedcf593c7d507c13110ff37
#
_entry.id   5c13136ddedcf593c7d507c13110ff37
#
_cell.length_a   1.000
_cell.length_b   1.000
_cell.length_c   1.000
_cell.angle_alpha   90.00
_cell.angle_beta   90.00
_cell.angle_gamma   90.00
#
_symmetry.space_group_name_H-M   'P 1'
#
loop_
_entity.id
_entity.type
_entity.pdbx_description
1 polymer ?
#
loop_
_entity_poly.entity_id
_entity_poly.type
_entity_poly.pdbx_seq_one_letter_code
_entity_poly.pdbx_strand_id
1 'polypeptide(L)'
;MFSMLKMLAIAAIAGLGGLCTQAVESEDLPDETNRTFEQTEGELGLNIFGFSLHTDRSAGYNEVNPGIGLRYAFCNPAPRWTLFGDASIYYDSNRQWAKYVALGTSYRFATSWMVGAAVAYGQSRSYNHGKPFFALVPGIGFEYRRLVFNAVLLPSETADSKIVGLAVFMTIPLGHGQ
;
A
#
# COMPACT_ATOMS: atom_id res chain seq x y z
N MET A 1 -28.34 -2.39 -0.70
CA MET A 1 -26.98 -2.10 -1.19
C MET A 1 -25.87 -2.36 -0.16
N PHE A 2 -26.07 -2.11 1.14
CA PHE A 2 -25.09 -2.39 2.20
C PHE A 2 -24.78 -3.89 2.45
N SER A 3 -25.69 -4.81 2.14
CA SER A 3 -25.53 -6.25 2.37
C SER A 3 -24.57 -6.92 1.37
N MET A 4 -24.59 -6.52 0.10
CA MET A 4 -23.71 -7.10 -0.92
C MET A 4 -22.24 -6.74 -0.71
N LEU A 5 -21.94 -5.53 -0.24
CA LEU A 5 -20.58 -5.07 0.01
C LEU A 5 -19.91 -5.84 1.17
N LYS A 6 -20.70 -6.19 2.21
CA LYS A 6 -20.24 -7.03 3.32
C LYS A 6 -19.93 -8.48 2.86
N MET A 7 -20.75 -9.03 1.97
CA MET A 7 -20.52 -10.36 1.42
C MET A 7 -19.29 -10.41 0.49
N LEU A 8 -19.05 -9.37 -0.30
CA LEU A 8 -17.85 -9.29 -1.15
C LEU A 8 -16.56 -9.17 -0.31
N ALA A 9 -16.58 -8.39 0.76
CA ALA A 9 -15.44 -8.25 1.68
C ALA A 9 -15.13 -9.58 2.40
N ILE A 10 -16.15 -10.31 2.84
CA ILE A 10 -15.99 -11.62 3.51
C ILE A 10 -15.50 -12.67 2.49
N ALA A 11 -16.02 -12.67 1.26
CA ALA A 11 -15.56 -13.59 0.22
C ALA A 11 -14.12 -13.30 -0.22
N ALA A 12 -13.71 -12.03 -0.27
CA ALA A 12 -12.32 -11.65 -0.54
C ALA A 12 -11.36 -12.15 0.55
N ILE A 13 -11.74 -12.00 1.82
CA ILE A 13 -10.94 -12.47 2.96
C ILE A 13 -10.87 -14.01 3.00
N ALA A 14 -11.97 -14.71 2.69
CA ALA A 14 -11.99 -16.18 2.63
C ALA A 14 -11.18 -16.72 1.42
N GLY A 15 -11.21 -16.03 0.28
CA GLY A 15 -10.40 -16.37 -0.90
C GLY A 15 -8.89 -16.17 -0.67
N LEU A 16 -8.52 -15.20 0.14
CA LEU A 16 -7.13 -14.92 0.52
C LEU A 16 -6.56 -16.00 1.46
N GLY A 17 -7.38 -16.56 2.36
CA GLY A 17 -6.97 -17.67 3.22
C GLY A 17 -6.54 -18.91 2.42
N GLY A 18 -7.17 -19.17 1.27
CA GLY A 18 -6.79 -20.27 0.38
C GLY A 18 -5.48 -20.07 -0.39
N LEU A 19 -5.12 -18.83 -0.69
CA LEU A 19 -3.84 -18.49 -1.35
C LEU A 19 -2.64 -18.57 -0.40
N CYS A 20 -2.87 -18.33 0.90
CA CYS A 20 -1.82 -18.37 1.90
C CYS A 20 -1.49 -19.79 2.43
N THR A 21 -2.40 -20.77 2.25
CA THR A 21 -2.18 -22.16 2.71
C THR A 21 -1.31 -23.01 1.79
N GLN A 22 -0.91 -22.51 0.62
CA GLN A 22 0.01 -23.18 -0.30
C GLN A 22 1.45 -22.63 -0.22
N ALA A 23 1.91 -22.21 0.96
CA ALA A 23 3.33 -21.99 1.18
C ALA A 23 4.05 -23.35 1.07
N VAL A 24 4.72 -23.52 -0.03
CA VAL A 24 5.50 -24.70 -0.42
C VAL A 24 6.56 -24.95 0.66
N GLU A 25 6.67 -26.19 1.12
CA GLU A 25 7.89 -26.72 1.71
C GLU A 25 9.06 -26.39 0.76
N SER A 26 9.84 -25.39 1.10
CA SER A 26 11.08 -25.10 0.38
C SER A 26 12.15 -26.02 0.95
N GLU A 27 12.68 -26.89 0.08
CA GLU A 27 13.88 -27.66 0.33
C GLU A 27 15.00 -26.74 0.87
N ASP A 28 15.61 -27.20 1.94
CA ASP A 28 16.79 -26.63 2.60
C ASP A 28 17.93 -26.33 1.60
N LEU A 29 18.23 -25.06 1.40
CA LEU A 29 19.53 -24.63 0.93
C LEU A 29 20.14 -23.71 1.99
N PRO A 30 21.25 -24.11 2.64
CA PRO A 30 21.92 -23.28 3.64
C PRO A 30 22.73 -22.18 2.94
N ASP A 31 22.18 -20.99 2.85
CA ASP A 31 22.96 -19.80 2.55
C ASP A 31 22.81 -18.77 3.66
N GLU A 32 23.76 -18.77 4.60
CA GLU A 32 23.82 -17.90 5.78
C GLU A 32 24.06 -16.41 5.45
N THR A 33 24.19 -16.02 4.19
CA THR A 33 24.50 -14.63 3.80
C THR A 33 23.27 -13.78 3.50
N ASN A 34 22.06 -14.34 3.59
CA ASN A 34 20.84 -13.64 3.16
C ASN A 34 19.81 -13.46 4.30
N ARG A 35 20.22 -12.89 5.44
CA ARG A 35 19.25 -12.32 6.38
C ARG A 35 18.64 -11.04 5.78
N THR A 36 18.00 -11.20 4.66
CA THR A 36 17.13 -10.20 4.08
C THR A 36 15.87 -10.16 4.93
N PHE A 37 15.52 -8.99 5.42
CA PHE A 37 14.26 -8.76 6.12
C PHE A 37 13.08 -9.22 5.23
N GLU A 38 12.63 -10.45 5.43
CA GLU A 38 11.33 -10.88 4.97
C GLU A 38 10.33 -10.10 5.81
N GLN A 39 9.40 -9.40 5.16
CA GLN A 39 8.22 -8.93 5.88
C GLN A 39 7.57 -10.19 6.46
N THR A 40 7.64 -10.31 7.78
CA THR A 40 7.18 -11.51 8.47
C THR A 40 5.66 -11.60 8.32
N GLU A 41 5.15 -12.76 8.00
CA GLU A 41 3.70 -13.01 7.98
C GLU A 41 3.06 -12.54 9.29
N GLY A 42 1.93 -11.85 9.18
CA GLY A 42 1.26 -11.28 10.34
C GLY A 42 1.88 -10.00 10.87
N GLU A 43 2.74 -9.32 10.12
CA GLU A 43 3.37 -8.08 10.56
C GLU A 43 2.44 -6.87 10.39
N LEU A 44 2.26 -6.13 11.49
CA LEU A 44 1.57 -4.85 11.50
C LEU A 44 2.57 -3.72 11.31
N GLY A 45 2.25 -2.76 10.44
CA GLY A 45 3.05 -1.57 10.20
C GLY A 45 2.22 -0.29 10.36
N LEU A 46 2.88 0.78 10.78
CA LEU A 46 2.34 2.12 10.86
C LEU A 46 2.74 2.92 9.61
N ASN A 47 1.78 3.39 8.84
CA ASN A 47 2.03 4.30 7.72
C ASN A 47 2.00 5.75 8.20
N ILE A 48 3.05 6.50 7.88
CA ILE A 48 3.15 7.95 8.12
C ILE A 48 3.27 8.63 6.76
N PHE A 49 2.27 9.42 6.40
CA PHE A 49 2.25 10.17 5.15
C PHE A 49 3.03 11.47 5.29
N GLY A 50 3.67 11.91 4.21
CA GLY A 50 4.54 13.08 4.21
C GLY A 50 4.29 14.01 3.04
N PHE A 51 4.56 13.58 1.83
CA PHE A 51 4.66 14.47 0.66
C PHE A 51 3.95 13.90 -0.55
N SER A 52 3.49 14.82 -1.43
CA SER A 52 3.13 14.49 -2.79
C SER A 52 3.84 15.43 -3.77
N LEU A 53 4.12 14.93 -4.96
CA LEU A 53 4.68 15.69 -6.06
C LEU A 53 3.67 15.64 -7.21
N HIS A 54 3.41 16.79 -7.83
CA HIS A 54 2.49 16.91 -8.94
C HIS A 54 3.25 17.37 -10.19
N THR A 55 2.86 16.82 -11.34
CA THR A 55 3.46 17.22 -12.63
C THR A 55 3.14 18.67 -13.01
N ASP A 56 1.95 19.15 -12.61
CA ASP A 56 1.56 20.56 -12.78
C ASP A 56 1.64 21.31 -11.45
N ARG A 57 2.70 22.10 -11.31
CA ARG A 57 2.92 22.96 -10.15
C ARG A 57 2.10 24.26 -10.17
N SER A 58 1.57 24.64 -11.34
CA SER A 58 0.80 25.88 -11.51
C SER A 58 -0.58 25.79 -10.84
N ALA A 59 -1.09 24.59 -10.60
CA ALA A 59 -2.40 24.35 -10.00
C ALA A 59 -2.47 24.66 -8.49
N GLY A 60 -1.35 24.97 -7.83
CA GLY A 60 -1.32 25.37 -6.40
C GLY A 60 -1.64 24.26 -5.43
N TYR A 61 -1.37 23.01 -5.80
CA TYR A 61 -1.55 21.86 -4.93
C TYR A 61 -0.72 21.92 -3.66
N ASN A 62 -1.29 21.41 -2.56
CA ASN A 62 -0.55 21.19 -1.34
C ASN A 62 0.37 19.98 -1.49
N GLU A 63 1.68 20.17 -1.34
CA GLU A 63 2.66 19.09 -1.43
C GLU A 63 2.94 18.42 -0.07
N VAL A 64 2.44 18.99 1.03
CA VAL A 64 2.56 18.41 2.37
C VAL A 64 1.25 17.74 2.75
N ASN A 65 1.26 16.42 2.84
CA ASN A 65 0.07 15.59 3.01
C ASN A 65 0.18 14.77 4.30
N PRO A 66 0.06 15.40 5.49
CA PRO A 66 0.15 14.67 6.74
C PRO A 66 -0.99 13.64 6.84
N GLY A 67 -0.65 12.49 7.35
CA GLY A 67 -1.61 11.41 7.54
C GLY A 67 -1.03 10.22 8.26
N ILE A 68 -1.91 9.32 8.66
CA ILE A 68 -1.56 8.12 9.40
C ILE A 68 -2.39 6.95 8.90
N GLY A 69 -1.84 5.76 8.96
CA GLY A 69 -2.54 4.54 8.60
C GLY A 69 -1.89 3.29 9.15
N LEU A 70 -2.52 2.18 8.89
CA LEU A 70 -2.04 0.86 9.27
C LEU A 70 -1.86 0.02 8.01
N ARG A 71 -0.77 -0.75 7.97
CA ARG A 71 -0.51 -1.79 6.99
C ARG A 71 -0.43 -3.13 7.73
N TYR A 72 -1.03 -4.14 7.16
CA TYR A 72 -0.92 -5.50 7.65
C TYR A 72 -0.43 -6.42 6.53
N ALA A 73 0.73 -7.06 6.73
CA ALA A 73 1.25 -8.08 5.83
C ALA A 73 0.59 -9.41 6.17
N PHE A 74 -0.25 -9.93 5.28
CA PHE A 74 -1.03 -11.15 5.52
C PHE A 74 -0.16 -12.40 5.42
N CYS A 75 0.57 -12.51 4.31
CA CYS A 75 1.38 -13.69 3.97
C CYS A 75 2.31 -13.43 2.80
N ASN A 76 3.22 -14.37 2.60
CA ASN A 76 4.14 -14.45 1.46
C ASN A 76 3.69 -15.58 0.53
N PRO A 77 2.82 -15.34 -0.48
CA PRO A 77 2.28 -16.39 -1.34
C PRO A 77 3.34 -17.09 -2.21
N ALA A 78 4.51 -16.49 -2.35
CA ALA A 78 5.68 -17.04 -3.02
C ALA A 78 6.94 -16.31 -2.53
N PRO A 79 8.16 -16.86 -2.74
CA PRO A 79 9.41 -16.20 -2.37
C PRO A 79 9.46 -14.77 -2.93
N ARG A 80 9.84 -13.80 -2.08
CA ARG A 80 9.94 -12.37 -2.40
C ARG A 80 8.60 -11.65 -2.67
N TRP A 81 7.46 -12.33 -2.58
CA TRP A 81 6.14 -11.73 -2.70
C TRP A 81 5.52 -11.52 -1.33
N THR A 82 4.86 -10.39 -1.13
CA THR A 82 4.08 -10.09 0.08
C THR A 82 2.70 -9.62 -0.32
N LEU A 83 1.67 -10.19 0.30
CA LEU A 83 0.30 -9.73 0.22
C LEU A 83 0.00 -8.86 1.44
N PHE A 84 -0.54 -7.65 1.22
CA PHE A 84 -0.80 -6.72 2.30
C PHE A 84 -2.14 -6.00 2.16
N GLY A 85 -2.67 -5.54 3.30
CA GLY A 85 -3.79 -4.61 3.38
C GLY A 85 -3.38 -3.29 4.02
N ASP A 86 -3.94 -2.18 3.54
CA ASP A 86 -3.76 -0.84 4.09
C ASP A 86 -5.09 -0.21 4.48
N ALA A 87 -5.08 0.58 5.56
CA ALA A 87 -6.17 1.48 5.91
C ALA A 87 -5.59 2.80 6.42
N SER A 88 -5.97 3.93 5.82
CA SER A 88 -5.32 5.21 6.12
C SER A 88 -6.27 6.40 6.00
N ILE A 89 -5.91 7.46 6.71
CA ILE A 89 -6.48 8.80 6.60
C ILE A 89 -5.36 9.82 6.45
N TYR A 90 -5.50 10.74 5.51
CA TYR A 90 -4.50 11.76 5.23
C TYR A 90 -5.13 13.05 4.71
N TYR A 91 -4.39 14.15 4.80
CA TYR A 91 -4.76 15.43 4.24
C TYR A 91 -4.24 15.49 2.80
N ASP A 92 -5.14 15.57 1.83
CA ASP A 92 -4.80 15.46 0.42
C ASP A 92 -4.23 16.76 -0.18
N SER A 93 -3.82 16.69 -1.43
CA SER A 93 -3.22 17.82 -2.15
C SER A 93 -4.18 18.99 -2.39
N ASN A 94 -5.48 18.74 -2.30
CA ASN A 94 -6.52 19.77 -2.39
C ASN A 94 -6.94 20.30 -1.02
N ARG A 95 -6.16 20.02 0.03
CA ARG A 95 -6.43 20.45 1.41
C ARG A 95 -7.74 19.90 1.97
N GLN A 96 -8.07 18.66 1.63
CA GLN A 96 -9.21 17.92 2.14
C GLN A 96 -8.78 16.63 2.82
N TRP A 97 -9.59 16.17 3.77
CA TRP A 97 -9.37 14.87 4.37
C TRP A 97 -9.77 13.75 3.41
N ALA A 98 -8.85 12.86 3.14
CA ALA A 98 -9.03 11.65 2.38
C ALA A 98 -8.84 10.42 3.25
N LYS A 99 -9.56 9.35 2.92
CA LYS A 99 -9.44 8.04 3.57
C LYS A 99 -9.50 6.94 2.54
N TYR A 100 -8.79 5.85 2.80
CA TYR A 100 -8.87 4.68 1.95
C TYR A 100 -8.63 3.39 2.72
N VAL A 101 -9.08 2.30 2.13
CA VAL A 101 -8.62 0.94 2.40
C VAL A 101 -8.10 0.34 1.10
N ALA A 102 -7.06 -0.47 1.18
CA ALA A 102 -6.46 -1.06 -0.01
C ALA A 102 -6.02 -2.50 0.25
N LEU A 103 -5.98 -3.29 -0.81
CA LEU A 103 -5.38 -4.62 -0.85
C LEU A 103 -4.34 -4.63 -1.96
N GLY A 104 -3.15 -5.08 -1.64
CA GLY A 104 -2.03 -5.01 -2.58
C GLY A 104 -1.06 -6.16 -2.44
N THR A 105 -0.16 -6.21 -3.40
CA THR A 105 0.98 -7.12 -3.40
C THR A 105 2.25 -6.37 -3.74
N SER A 106 3.37 -6.82 -3.19
CA SER A 106 4.70 -6.31 -3.52
C SER A 106 5.66 -7.46 -3.81
N TYR A 107 6.60 -7.20 -4.69
CA TYR A 107 7.68 -8.10 -5.09
C TYR A 107 9.03 -7.46 -4.78
N ARG A 108 9.87 -8.13 -4.01
CA ARG A 108 11.23 -7.72 -3.68
C ARG A 108 12.19 -8.18 -4.77
N PHE A 109 12.65 -7.26 -5.61
CA PHE A 109 13.55 -7.58 -6.72
C PHE A 109 15.04 -7.37 -6.37
N ALA A 110 15.33 -6.63 -5.29
CA ALA A 110 16.68 -6.45 -4.76
C ALA A 110 16.65 -6.39 -3.24
N THR A 111 17.79 -6.42 -2.58
CA THR A 111 17.91 -6.46 -1.11
C THR A 111 17.06 -5.41 -0.39
N SER A 112 17.03 -4.18 -0.90
CA SER A 112 16.29 -3.07 -0.29
C SER A 112 15.15 -2.55 -1.15
N TRP A 113 14.95 -3.06 -2.37
CA TRP A 113 13.99 -2.51 -3.30
C TRP A 113 12.83 -3.46 -3.57
N MET A 114 11.65 -2.91 -3.62
CA MET A 114 10.43 -3.63 -3.96
C MET A 114 9.56 -2.82 -4.91
N VAL A 115 8.79 -3.51 -5.73
CA VAL A 115 7.77 -2.94 -6.61
C VAL A 115 6.45 -3.59 -6.28
N GLY A 116 5.36 -2.85 -6.39
CA GLY A 116 4.05 -3.40 -6.05
C GLY A 116 2.90 -2.62 -6.64
N ALA A 117 1.71 -3.13 -6.41
CA ALA A 117 0.48 -2.45 -6.75
C ALA A 117 -0.62 -2.81 -5.74
N ALA A 118 -1.55 -1.88 -5.54
CA ALA A 118 -2.71 -2.09 -4.69
C ALA A 118 -3.98 -1.61 -5.39
N VAL A 119 -5.10 -2.29 -5.12
CA VAL A 119 -6.43 -1.78 -5.42
C VAL A 119 -6.93 -1.09 -4.19
N ALA A 120 -7.14 0.22 -4.29
CA ALA A 120 -7.63 1.06 -3.21
C ALA A 120 -9.11 1.40 -3.41
N TYR A 121 -9.88 1.37 -2.34
CA TYR A 121 -11.21 1.95 -2.25
C TYR A 121 -11.14 3.16 -1.34
N GLY A 122 -11.30 4.34 -1.92
CA GLY A 122 -11.08 5.60 -1.24
C GLY A 122 -12.25 6.57 -1.35
N GLN A 123 -12.18 7.61 -0.52
CA GLN A 123 -13.08 8.75 -0.55
C GLN A 123 -12.34 10.01 -0.14
N SER A 124 -12.46 11.06 -0.94
CA SER A 124 -12.07 12.43 -0.60
C SER A 124 -13.12 13.39 -1.16
N ARG A 125 -13.30 14.54 -0.53
CA ARG A 125 -14.21 15.58 -1.05
C ARG A 125 -13.72 16.19 -2.36
N SER A 126 -12.43 16.21 -2.57
CA SER A 126 -11.77 16.73 -3.77
C SER A 126 -11.76 15.73 -4.93
N TYR A 127 -12.00 14.46 -4.66
CA TYR A 127 -11.91 13.40 -5.65
C TYR A 127 -13.28 12.84 -5.98
N ASN A 128 -13.55 12.56 -7.26
CA ASN A 128 -14.82 11.99 -7.74
C ASN A 128 -16.06 12.69 -7.16
N HIS A 129 -16.03 14.01 -7.04
CA HIS A 129 -17.13 14.81 -6.46
C HIS A 129 -17.54 14.38 -5.03
N GLY A 130 -16.57 13.91 -4.23
CA GLY A 130 -16.82 13.42 -2.87
C GLY A 130 -17.41 12.01 -2.79
N LYS A 131 -17.62 11.34 -3.92
CA LYS A 131 -18.11 9.95 -3.96
C LYS A 131 -16.95 8.97 -3.80
N PRO A 132 -17.20 7.81 -3.19
CA PRO A 132 -16.19 6.75 -3.16
C PRO A 132 -15.75 6.32 -4.57
N PHE A 133 -14.50 5.91 -4.70
CA PHE A 133 -13.91 5.46 -5.96
C PHE A 133 -12.95 4.28 -5.73
N PHE A 134 -12.69 3.54 -6.79
CA PHE A 134 -11.62 2.55 -6.84
C PHE A 134 -10.45 3.08 -7.66
N ALA A 135 -9.24 2.76 -7.22
CA ALA A 135 -8.01 3.11 -7.91
C ALA A 135 -7.02 1.95 -7.90
N LEU A 136 -6.33 1.75 -9.02
CA LEU A 136 -5.12 0.93 -9.07
C LEU A 136 -3.93 1.85 -8.76
N VAL A 137 -3.18 1.51 -7.73
CA VAL A 137 -2.09 2.33 -7.19
C VAL A 137 -0.78 1.55 -7.30
N PRO A 138 -0.03 1.70 -8.39
CA PRO A 138 1.32 1.13 -8.50
C PRO A 138 2.31 1.93 -7.67
N GLY A 139 3.37 1.27 -7.21
CA GLY A 139 4.38 1.91 -6.39
C GLY A 139 5.70 1.17 -6.33
N ILE A 140 6.68 1.86 -5.78
CA ILE A 140 8.00 1.35 -5.46
C ILE A 140 8.28 1.59 -3.97
N GLY A 141 8.94 0.64 -3.32
CA GLY A 141 9.38 0.71 -1.94
C GLY A 141 10.89 0.61 -1.83
N PHE A 142 11.45 1.33 -0.89
CA PHE A 142 12.85 1.22 -0.49
C PHE A 142 12.93 0.99 1.01
N GLU A 143 13.56 -0.10 1.41
CA GLU A 143 13.74 -0.47 2.82
C GLU A 143 15.11 -0.06 3.32
N TYR A 144 15.14 0.64 4.46
CA TYR A 144 16.34 1.00 5.18
C TYR A 144 16.13 0.84 6.69
N ARG A 145 16.90 0.00 7.34
CA ARG A 145 16.80 -0.25 8.81
C ARG A 145 15.37 -0.54 9.29
N ARG A 146 14.65 -1.43 8.59
CA ARG A 146 13.24 -1.78 8.84
C ARG A 146 12.22 -0.67 8.52
N LEU A 147 12.63 0.50 8.12
CA LEU A 147 11.72 1.52 7.63
C LEU A 147 11.51 1.31 6.14
N VAL A 148 10.27 1.29 5.69
CA VAL A 148 9.95 1.20 4.26
C VAL A 148 9.46 2.55 3.76
N PHE A 149 10.23 3.16 2.88
CA PHE A 149 9.86 4.38 2.18
C PHE A 149 9.11 3.98 0.91
N ASN A 150 7.87 4.40 0.80
CA ASN A 150 7.00 4.07 -0.32
C ASN A 150 6.78 5.30 -1.18
N ALA A 151 6.88 5.14 -2.50
CA ALA A 151 6.47 6.10 -3.50
C ALA A 151 5.42 5.47 -4.40
N VAL A 152 4.21 6.04 -4.43
CA VAL A 152 3.06 5.49 -5.16
C VAL A 152 2.52 6.51 -6.14
N LEU A 153 2.12 6.03 -7.32
CA LEU A 153 1.47 6.86 -8.33
C LEU A 153 -0.03 6.88 -8.05
N LEU A 154 -0.56 8.08 -7.86
CA LEU A 154 -2.00 8.30 -7.71
C LEU A 154 -2.61 8.58 -9.09
N PRO A 155 -3.76 7.98 -9.42
CA PRO A 155 -4.47 8.27 -10.66
C PRO A 155 -4.90 9.75 -10.68
N SER A 156 -5.05 10.30 -11.88
CA SER A 156 -5.58 11.66 -12.03
C SER A 156 -7.04 11.73 -11.59
N GLU A 157 -7.47 12.91 -11.13
CA GLU A 157 -8.84 13.15 -10.64
C GLU A 157 -9.92 13.00 -11.70
N THR A 158 -9.58 13.22 -12.95
CA THR A 158 -10.47 13.07 -14.11
C THR A 158 -9.73 12.42 -15.28
N ALA A 159 -10.49 11.76 -16.17
CA ALA A 159 -9.93 11.16 -17.39
C ALA A 159 -9.19 12.17 -18.29
N ASP A 160 -9.55 13.44 -18.18
CA ASP A 160 -8.96 14.55 -18.96
C ASP A 160 -7.79 15.22 -18.27
N SER A 161 -7.58 15.00 -16.96
CA SER A 161 -6.45 15.58 -16.25
C SER A 161 -5.21 14.71 -16.45
N LYS A 162 -4.17 15.26 -17.07
CA LYS A 162 -2.86 14.64 -17.24
C LYS A 162 -2.01 14.65 -15.95
N ILE A 163 -2.59 15.04 -14.83
CA ILE A 163 -1.89 15.23 -13.57
C ILE A 163 -1.77 13.90 -12.87
N VAL A 164 -0.58 13.36 -12.86
CA VAL A 164 -0.22 12.20 -12.04
C VAL A 164 0.41 12.72 -10.76
N GLY A 165 -0.16 12.36 -9.63
CA GLY A 165 0.42 12.61 -8.31
C GLY A 165 1.35 11.48 -7.90
N LEU A 166 2.54 11.80 -7.41
CA LEU A 166 3.42 10.87 -6.71
C LEU A 166 3.27 11.14 -5.21
N ALA A 167 2.73 10.19 -4.46
CA ALA A 167 2.67 10.29 -3.00
C ALA A 167 3.82 9.51 -2.37
N VAL A 168 4.44 10.09 -1.33
CA VAL A 168 5.53 9.48 -0.57
C VAL A 168 5.10 9.33 0.88
N PHE A 169 5.25 8.12 1.42
CA PHE A 169 4.97 7.82 2.82
C PHE A 169 5.94 6.75 3.35
N MET A 170 6.06 6.67 4.67
CA MET A 170 6.92 5.72 5.35
C MET A 170 6.07 4.70 6.10
N THR A 171 6.44 3.43 6.03
CA THR A 171 5.87 2.34 6.85
C THR A 171 6.89 1.94 7.91
N ILE A 172 6.47 1.95 9.16
CA ILE A 172 7.24 1.55 10.34
C ILE A 172 6.66 0.22 10.84
N PRO A 173 7.38 -0.91 10.76
CA PRO A 173 6.93 -2.16 11.34
C PRO A 173 6.75 -2.04 12.86
N LEU A 174 5.62 -2.52 13.37
CA LEU A 174 5.28 -2.49 14.80
C LEU A 174 5.59 -3.82 15.51
N GLY A 175 5.91 -4.87 14.76
CA GLY A 175 6.28 -6.17 15.28
C GLY A 175 7.71 -6.20 15.84
N HIS A 176 7.93 -6.95 16.92
CA HIS A 176 9.25 -7.30 17.38
C HIS A 176 9.75 -8.45 16.48
N GLY A 177 10.78 -8.20 15.66
CA GLY A 177 11.53 -9.30 15.07
C GLY A 177 12.16 -10.11 16.22
N GLN A 178 11.69 -11.32 16.43
CA GLN A 178 12.38 -12.32 17.25
C GLN A 178 13.55 -12.89 16.48
#